data_b281e23cb2e7292aaa3b78b8f727a32b
#
_entry.id   b281e23cb2e7292aaa3b78b8f727a32b
#
_cell.length_a   1.000
_cell.length_b   1.000
_cell.length_c   1.000
_cell.angle_alpha   90.00
_cell.angle_beta   90.00
_cell.angle_gamma   90.00
#
_symmetry.space_group_name_H-M   'P 1'
#
loop_
_entity.id
_entity.type
_entity.pdbx_description
1 polymer ?
#
loop_
_entity_poly.entity_id
_entity_poly.type
_entity_poly.pdbx_seq_one_letter_code
_entity_poly.pdbx_strand_id
1 'polypeptide(L)'
;MEFTEKGETKIKYKKNYTDKIKQSMENLETYTPEFDKSIEILNEILNDLYFARGEFKAAGGGFVVEFTNKNGSTNLVKNPHYQVIADLSDRALKYLNELGLTPTGLKKIRDKKAKTKTSKLDSILSNFDEE
;
A
#
# COMPACT_ATOMS: atom_id res chain seq x y z
N MET A 1 1.95 -17.42 28.15
CA MET A 1 2.64 -18.40 27.30
C MET A 1 2.03 -18.50 25.93
N GLU A 2 0.76 -18.89 25.83
CA GLU A 2 0.06 -18.86 24.54
C GLU A 2 0.06 -17.49 23.87
N PHE A 3 0.02 -16.45 24.67
CA PHE A 3 0.04 -15.07 24.19
C PHE A 3 1.37 -14.72 23.54
N THR A 4 2.47 -15.19 24.09
CA THR A 4 3.81 -14.97 23.56
C THR A 4 4.02 -15.76 22.28
N GLU A 5 3.52 -16.99 22.23
CA GLU A 5 3.57 -17.82 21.03
C GLU A 5 2.79 -17.21 19.88
N LYS A 6 1.62 -16.65 20.14
CA LYS A 6 0.83 -15.93 19.12
C LYS A 6 1.57 -14.70 18.62
N GLY A 7 2.26 -13.98 19.49
CA GLY A 7 3.10 -12.85 19.12
C GLY A 7 4.26 -13.27 18.23
N GLU A 8 4.95 -14.32 18.59
CA GLU A 8 6.05 -14.89 17.83
C GLU A 8 5.59 -15.39 16.45
N THR A 9 4.42 -16.03 16.39
CA THR A 9 3.84 -16.50 15.13
C THR A 9 3.54 -15.34 14.21
N LYS A 10 3.00 -14.22 14.73
CA LYS A 10 2.77 -13.00 13.93
C LYS A 10 4.06 -12.45 13.38
N ILE A 11 5.12 -12.42 14.17
CA ILE A 11 6.44 -11.96 13.74
C ILE A 11 7.01 -12.85 12.64
N LYS A 12 6.82 -14.16 12.76
CA LYS A 12 7.27 -15.13 11.76
C LYS A 12 6.67 -14.92 10.38
N TYR A 13 5.43 -14.47 10.30
CA TYR A 13 4.74 -14.26 9.03
C TYR A 13 4.91 -12.84 8.48
N LYS A 14 5.53 -11.98 9.25
CA LYS A 14 5.77 -10.61 8.80
C LYS A 14 6.89 -10.60 7.74
N LYS A 15 6.55 -10.13 6.55
CA LYS A 15 7.50 -9.98 5.45
C LYS A 15 8.00 -8.55 5.38
N ASN A 16 9.24 -8.39 4.95
CA ASN A 16 9.82 -7.06 4.75
C ASN A 16 9.76 -6.71 3.26
N TYR A 17 8.81 -5.86 2.90
CA TYR A 17 8.67 -5.36 1.54
C TYR A 17 9.41 -4.04 1.32
N THR A 18 9.93 -3.44 2.39
CA THR A 18 10.57 -2.12 2.35
C THR A 18 11.71 -2.06 1.34
N ASP A 19 12.61 -3.05 1.38
CA ASP A 19 13.76 -3.09 0.47
C ASP A 19 13.36 -3.23 -0.99
N LYS A 20 12.35 -4.05 -1.27
CA LYS A 20 11.83 -4.23 -2.62
C LYS A 20 11.19 -2.96 -3.16
N ILE A 21 10.43 -2.26 -2.32
CA ILE A 21 9.79 -0.99 -2.67
C ILE A 21 10.85 0.07 -2.98
N LYS A 22 11.84 0.21 -2.10
CA LYS A 22 12.95 1.14 -2.29
C LYS A 22 13.74 0.84 -3.57
N GLN A 23 14.04 -0.43 -3.79
CA GLN A 23 14.76 -0.88 -4.98
C GLN A 23 13.99 -0.53 -6.25
N SER A 24 12.69 -0.76 -6.26
CA SER A 24 11.82 -0.41 -7.40
C SER A 24 11.83 1.09 -7.66
N MET A 25 11.76 1.89 -6.60
CA MET A 25 11.79 3.35 -6.73
C MET A 25 13.17 3.85 -7.19
N GLU A 26 14.24 3.26 -6.71
CA GLU A 26 15.60 3.58 -7.16
C GLU A 26 15.78 3.28 -8.65
N ASN A 27 15.27 2.13 -9.11
CA ASN A 27 15.30 1.75 -10.51
C ASN A 27 14.53 2.73 -11.40
N LEU A 28 13.46 3.34 -10.87
CA LEU A 28 12.67 4.34 -11.56
C LEU A 28 13.21 5.77 -11.36
N GLU A 29 14.28 5.92 -10.59
CA GLU A 29 14.88 7.20 -10.25
C GLU A 29 13.92 8.14 -9.51
N THR A 30 13.01 7.58 -8.70
CA THR A 30 12.00 8.34 -7.96
C THR A 30 12.21 8.31 -6.45
N TYR A 31 13.13 7.49 -5.96
CA TYR A 31 13.33 7.37 -4.52
C TYR A 31 13.98 8.62 -3.93
N THR A 32 13.38 9.12 -2.84
CA THR A 32 14.00 10.09 -1.93
C THR A 32 13.66 9.69 -0.50
N PRO A 33 14.48 10.08 0.51
CA PRO A 33 14.19 9.74 1.91
C PRO A 33 12.84 10.24 2.42
N GLU A 34 12.25 11.23 1.77
CA GLU A 34 10.93 11.76 2.12
C GLU A 34 9.83 10.70 2.00
N PHE A 35 10.03 9.68 1.18
CA PHE A 35 9.07 8.60 1.00
C PHE A 35 9.19 7.49 2.05
N ASP A 36 10.20 7.51 2.92
CA ASP A 36 10.46 6.41 3.86
C ASP A 36 9.26 6.09 4.74
N LYS A 37 8.55 7.11 5.24
CA LYS A 37 7.38 6.91 6.09
C LYS A 37 6.25 6.23 5.33
N SER A 38 5.99 6.67 4.11
CA SER A 38 4.96 6.06 3.25
C SER A 38 5.31 4.62 2.90
N ILE A 39 6.60 4.34 2.69
CA ILE A 39 7.08 2.98 2.42
C ILE A 39 6.86 2.08 3.64
N GLU A 40 7.12 2.56 4.86
CA GLU A 40 6.85 1.82 6.09
C GLU A 40 5.38 1.45 6.22
N ILE A 41 4.49 2.43 5.98
CA ILE A 41 3.04 2.22 6.07
C ILE A 41 2.59 1.21 5.02
N LEU A 42 3.08 1.33 3.79
CA LEU A 42 2.77 0.38 2.73
C LEU A 42 3.22 -1.03 3.10
N ASN A 43 4.41 -1.17 3.69
CA ASN A 43 4.90 -2.46 4.17
C ASN A 43 3.93 -3.09 5.17
N GLU A 44 3.41 -2.31 6.12
CA GLU A 44 2.43 -2.79 7.09
C GLU A 44 1.12 -3.21 6.41
N ILE A 45 0.64 -2.42 5.46
CA ILE A 45 -0.60 -2.74 4.71
C ILE A 45 -0.42 -4.05 3.93
N LEU A 46 0.72 -4.24 3.28
CA LEU A 46 0.99 -5.47 2.53
C LEU A 46 1.07 -6.70 3.42
N ASN A 47 1.63 -6.55 4.63
CA ASN A 47 1.64 -7.63 5.61
C ASN A 47 0.23 -7.95 6.11
N ASP A 48 -0.57 -6.94 6.40
CA ASP A 48 -1.95 -7.11 6.81
C ASP A 48 -2.77 -7.79 5.72
N LEU A 49 -2.55 -7.40 4.47
CA LEU A 49 -3.20 -8.01 3.31
C LEU A 49 -2.83 -9.49 3.17
N TYR A 50 -1.56 -9.81 3.33
CA TYR A 50 -1.08 -11.19 3.31
C TYR A 50 -1.76 -12.03 4.38
N PHE A 51 -1.82 -11.50 5.61
CA PHE A 51 -2.47 -12.15 6.74
C PHE A 51 -3.97 -12.32 6.49
N ALA A 52 -4.65 -11.27 6.03
CA ALA A 52 -6.09 -11.30 5.74
C ALA A 52 -6.44 -12.34 4.67
N ARG A 53 -5.62 -12.48 3.64
CA ARG A 53 -5.80 -13.52 2.62
C ARG A 53 -5.64 -14.92 3.19
N GLY A 54 -4.71 -15.10 4.11
CA GLY A 54 -4.54 -16.37 4.83
C GLY A 54 -5.77 -16.74 5.66
N GLU A 55 -6.30 -15.77 6.40
CA GLU A 55 -7.52 -15.94 7.20
C GLU A 55 -8.73 -16.28 6.31
N PHE A 56 -8.87 -15.58 5.19
CA PHE A 56 -9.93 -15.82 4.22
C PHE A 56 -9.87 -17.25 3.66
N LYS A 57 -8.69 -17.71 3.29
CA LYS A 57 -8.46 -19.09 2.81
C LYS A 57 -8.78 -20.10 3.89
N ALA A 58 -8.32 -19.86 5.12
CA ALA A 58 -8.57 -20.75 6.26
C ALA A 58 -10.05 -20.87 6.57
N ALA A 59 -10.83 -19.81 6.33
CA ALA A 59 -12.27 -19.79 6.54
C ALA A 59 -13.07 -20.36 5.36
N GLY A 60 -12.42 -20.92 4.34
CA GLY A 60 -13.06 -21.57 3.20
C GLY A 60 -13.07 -20.76 1.89
N GLY A 61 -12.67 -19.50 1.92
CA GLY A 61 -12.52 -18.66 0.72
C GLY A 61 -13.81 -18.25 0.02
N GLY A 62 -14.96 -18.36 0.66
CA GLY A 62 -16.23 -17.99 0.06
C GLY A 62 -16.52 -16.50 0.12
N PHE A 63 -16.97 -15.89 -0.97
CA PHE A 63 -17.30 -14.46 -0.99
C PHE A 63 -18.59 -14.15 -0.24
N VAL A 64 -19.46 -15.16 -0.11
CA VAL A 64 -20.75 -15.09 0.56
C VAL A 64 -20.77 -16.17 1.63
N VAL A 65 -21.27 -15.83 2.81
CA VAL A 65 -21.41 -16.77 3.92
C VAL A 65 -22.83 -16.73 4.46
N GLU A 66 -23.25 -17.83 5.09
CA GLU A 66 -24.54 -17.88 5.76
C GLU A 66 -24.45 -17.17 7.11
N PHE A 67 -25.41 -16.32 7.37
CA PHE A 67 -25.56 -15.65 8.66
C PHE A 67 -26.94 -15.93 9.22
N THR A 68 -26.98 -16.46 10.44
CA THR A 68 -28.22 -16.72 11.16
C THR A 68 -28.41 -15.62 12.21
N ASN A 69 -29.51 -14.86 12.09
CA ASN A 69 -29.80 -13.80 13.05
C ASN A 69 -30.44 -14.37 14.32
N LYS A 70 -30.70 -13.50 15.30
CA LYS A 70 -31.31 -13.88 16.59
C LYS A 70 -32.66 -14.54 16.46
N ASN A 71 -33.39 -14.26 15.38
CA ASN A 71 -34.73 -14.83 15.12
C ASN A 71 -34.66 -16.20 14.44
N GLY A 72 -33.48 -16.73 14.17
CA GLY A 72 -33.29 -18.01 13.51
C GLY A 72 -33.37 -17.95 11.99
N SER A 73 -33.55 -16.78 11.41
CA SER A 73 -33.51 -16.59 9.96
C SER A 73 -32.08 -16.64 9.45
N THR A 74 -31.87 -17.43 8.37
CA THR A 74 -30.56 -17.55 7.74
C THR A 74 -30.55 -16.78 6.43
N ASN A 75 -29.59 -15.87 6.27
CA ASN A 75 -29.40 -15.07 5.06
C ASN A 75 -28.00 -15.24 4.53
N LEU A 76 -27.84 -15.06 3.23
CA LEU A 76 -26.52 -15.00 2.61
C LEU A 76 -26.01 -13.55 2.73
N VAL A 77 -24.83 -13.40 3.29
CA VAL A 77 -24.20 -12.09 3.47
C VAL A 77 -22.78 -12.11 2.91
N LYS A 78 -22.23 -10.95 2.61
CA LYS A 78 -20.86 -10.83 2.17
C LYS A 78 -19.92 -11.33 3.28
N ASN A 79 -18.89 -12.07 2.87
CA ASN A 79 -17.91 -12.56 3.82
C ASN A 79 -17.12 -11.37 4.37
N PRO A 80 -17.12 -11.14 5.70
CA PRO A 80 -16.35 -10.03 6.30
C PRO A 80 -14.86 -10.08 6.01
N HIS A 81 -14.28 -11.25 5.91
CA HIS A 81 -12.86 -11.41 5.56
C HIS A 81 -12.56 -10.84 4.17
N TYR A 82 -13.47 -11.06 3.21
CA TYR A 82 -13.31 -10.52 1.87
C TYR A 82 -13.37 -9.00 1.86
N GLN A 83 -14.25 -8.42 2.67
CA GLN A 83 -14.35 -6.96 2.79
C GLN A 83 -13.05 -6.34 3.31
N VAL A 84 -12.43 -6.96 4.29
CA VAL A 84 -11.14 -6.53 4.83
C VAL A 84 -10.06 -6.56 3.74
N ILE A 85 -10.03 -7.63 2.94
CA ILE A 85 -9.08 -7.75 1.82
C ILE A 85 -9.29 -6.63 0.82
N ALA A 86 -10.54 -6.34 0.46
CA ALA A 86 -10.85 -5.27 -0.48
C ALA A 86 -10.40 -3.90 0.03
N ASP A 87 -10.66 -3.60 1.30
CA ASP A 87 -10.25 -2.34 1.91
C ASP A 87 -8.73 -2.19 1.96
N LEU A 88 -8.02 -3.25 2.35
CA LEU A 88 -6.55 -3.25 2.40
C LEU A 88 -5.95 -3.12 0.99
N SER A 89 -6.54 -3.78 0.01
CA SER A 89 -6.10 -3.68 -1.39
C SER A 89 -6.23 -2.25 -1.92
N ASP A 90 -7.33 -1.58 -1.61
CA ASP A 90 -7.54 -0.18 -2.00
C ASP A 90 -6.52 0.75 -1.35
N ARG A 91 -6.23 0.54 -0.07
CA ARG A 91 -5.21 1.32 0.64
C ARG A 91 -3.82 1.09 0.06
N ALA A 92 -3.49 -0.16 -0.23
CA ALA A 92 -2.21 -0.50 -0.86
C ALA A 92 -2.06 0.21 -2.21
N LEU A 93 -3.12 0.21 -3.02
CA LEU A 93 -3.11 0.86 -4.32
C LEU A 93 -2.88 2.37 -4.21
N LYS A 94 -3.48 3.02 -3.21
CA LYS A 94 -3.28 4.45 -2.96
C LYS A 94 -1.81 4.77 -2.66
N TYR A 95 -1.19 3.98 -1.79
CA TYR A 95 0.22 4.17 -1.44
C TYR A 95 1.14 3.86 -2.62
N LEU A 96 0.83 2.81 -3.39
CA LEU A 96 1.58 2.50 -4.61
C LEU A 96 1.53 3.66 -5.61
N ASN A 97 0.36 4.28 -5.76
CA ASN A 97 0.18 5.48 -6.59
C ASN A 97 1.04 6.64 -6.10
N GLU A 98 1.00 6.94 -4.81
CA GLU A 98 1.79 8.02 -4.21
C GLU A 98 3.29 7.82 -4.39
N LEU A 99 3.75 6.57 -4.32
CA LEU A 99 5.16 6.23 -4.48
C LEU A 99 5.61 6.13 -5.95
N GLY A 100 4.68 6.32 -6.89
CA GLY A 100 5.01 6.27 -8.31
C GLY A 100 5.24 4.85 -8.83
N LEU A 101 4.68 3.85 -8.16
CA LEU A 101 4.81 2.45 -8.56
C LEU A 101 3.65 1.97 -9.44
N THR A 102 2.78 2.89 -9.83
CA THR A 102 1.76 2.66 -10.86
C THR A 102 2.04 3.62 -12.04
N PRO A 103 1.57 3.31 -13.24
CA PRO A 103 1.79 4.22 -14.38
C PRO A 103 1.28 5.63 -14.13
N THR A 104 0.10 5.76 -13.55
CA THR A 104 -0.49 7.06 -13.22
C THR A 104 0.32 7.81 -12.16
N GLY A 105 0.71 7.13 -11.09
CA GLY A 105 1.52 7.72 -10.03
C GLY A 105 2.90 8.13 -10.51
N LEU A 106 3.52 7.30 -11.34
CA LEU A 106 4.84 7.57 -11.91
C LEU A 106 4.79 8.81 -12.81
N LYS A 107 3.77 8.93 -13.64
CA LYS A 107 3.57 10.10 -14.49
C LYS A 107 3.45 11.38 -13.66
N LYS A 108 2.66 11.35 -12.58
CA LYS A 108 2.48 12.51 -11.69
C LYS A 108 3.80 12.96 -11.08
N ILE A 109 4.62 12.02 -10.61
CA ILE A 109 5.92 12.34 -10.02
C ILE A 109 6.85 12.93 -11.07
N ARG A 110 6.91 12.37 -12.25
CA ARG A 110 7.75 12.85 -13.35
C ARG A 110 7.32 14.23 -13.83
N ASP A 111 6.02 14.47 -13.95
CA ASP A 111 5.49 15.79 -14.34
C ASP A 111 5.83 16.84 -13.29
N LYS A 112 5.74 16.50 -12.01
CA LYS A 112 6.10 17.38 -10.91
C LYS A 112 7.59 17.73 -10.93
N LYS A 113 8.46 16.78 -11.18
CA LYS A 113 9.91 16.99 -11.32
C LYS A 113 10.22 17.88 -12.51
N ALA A 114 9.58 17.65 -13.64
CA ALA A 114 9.76 18.46 -14.84
C ALA A 114 9.35 19.90 -14.58
N LYS A 115 8.22 20.15 -13.93
CA LYS A 115 7.77 21.50 -13.56
C LYS A 115 8.77 22.20 -12.63
N THR A 116 9.29 21.50 -11.64
CA THR A 116 10.28 22.04 -10.70
C THR A 116 11.56 22.43 -11.43
N LYS A 117 12.05 21.60 -12.33
CA LYS A 117 13.23 21.88 -13.14
C LYS A 117 13.02 23.10 -14.05
N THR A 118 11.87 23.18 -14.70
CA THR A 118 11.50 24.30 -15.56
C THR A 118 11.43 25.60 -14.76
N SER A 119 10.82 25.59 -13.57
CA SER A 119 10.74 26.76 -12.69
C SER A 119 12.12 27.24 -12.25
N LYS A 120 13.03 26.32 -11.92
CA LYS A 120 14.41 26.66 -11.56
C LYS A 120 15.16 27.26 -12.73
N LEU A 121 15.00 26.70 -13.90
CA LEU A 121 15.62 27.19 -15.11
C LEU A 121 15.10 28.59 -15.46
N ASP A 122 13.79 28.81 -15.39
CA ASP A 122 13.16 30.11 -15.61
C ASP A 122 13.68 31.16 -14.63
N SER A 123 13.84 30.81 -13.36
CA SER A 123 14.41 31.71 -12.35
C SER A 123 15.85 32.09 -12.67
N ILE A 124 16.66 31.14 -13.13
CA ILE A 124 18.05 31.38 -13.53
C ILE A 124 18.10 32.31 -14.77
N LEU A 125 17.26 32.03 -15.75
CA LEU A 125 17.19 32.84 -16.98
C LEU A 125 16.71 34.27 -16.70
N SER A 126 15.75 34.44 -15.79
CA SER A 126 15.28 35.76 -15.35
C SER A 126 16.39 36.58 -14.71
N ASN A 127 17.26 35.95 -13.93
CA ASN A 127 18.40 36.59 -13.29
C ASN A 127 19.43 37.06 -14.33
N PHE A 128 19.59 36.34 -15.43
CA PHE A 128 20.47 36.74 -16.52
C PHE A 128 19.90 37.92 -17.31
N ASP A 129 18.58 37.98 -17.47
CA ASP A 129 17.92 39.06 -18.23
C ASP A 129 17.94 40.38 -17.49
N GLU A 130 18.13 40.43 -16.19
CA GLU A 130 18.20 41.63 -15.37
C GLU A 130 19.57 42.35 -15.45
N GLU A 131 20.57 41.72 -16.02
CA GLU A 131 21.88 42.31 -16.24
C GLU A 131 21.94 43.01 -17.60
#